data_1fa574c873a41dc1dcf589065e7508bc
#
_entry.id   1fa574c873a41dc1dcf589065e7508bc
#
_cell.length_a   1.000
_cell.length_b   1.000
_cell.length_c   1.000
_cell.angle_alpha   90.00
_cell.angle_beta   90.00
_cell.angle_gamma   90.00
#
_symmetry.space_group_name_H-M   'P 1'
#
loop_
_entity.id
_entity.type
_entity.pdbx_description
1 polymer ?
#
loop_
_entity_poly.entity_id
_entity_poly.type
_entity_poly.pdbx_seq_one_letter_code
_entity_poly.pdbx_strand_id
1 'polypeptide(L)' 'MSLTQVSWQFINTVSVTATDIADKTAPVNTTNKYAGLFVWDSTNHRLMRSEGATNVSVWWVVDGSTSITPS' A
#
# COMPACT_ATOMS: atom_id res chain seq x y z
N MET A 1 -15.64 -21.81 -14.11
CA MET A 1 -15.37 -20.76 -13.12
C MET A 1 -14.54 -19.66 -13.77
N SER A 2 -14.86 -18.43 -13.47
CA SER A 2 -14.14 -17.28 -14.01
C SER A 2 -12.86 -17.02 -13.22
N LEU A 3 -11.72 -16.87 -13.90
CA LEU A 3 -10.47 -16.49 -13.26
C LEU A 3 -10.56 -15.08 -12.68
N THR A 4 -11.32 -14.21 -13.30
CA THR A 4 -11.53 -12.84 -12.81
C THR A 4 -12.17 -12.86 -11.43
N GLN A 5 -13.15 -13.71 -11.22
CA GLN A 5 -13.82 -13.82 -9.94
C GLN A 5 -12.88 -14.32 -8.85
N VAL A 6 -12.02 -15.28 -9.18
CA VAL A 6 -11.01 -15.76 -8.22
C VAL A 6 -10.02 -14.66 -7.88
N SER A 7 -9.60 -13.86 -8.88
CA SER A 7 -8.67 -12.76 -8.66
C SER A 7 -9.20 -11.74 -7.66
N TRP A 8 -10.50 -11.44 -7.69
CA TRP A 8 -11.10 -10.51 -6.75
C TRP A 8 -10.91 -10.93 -5.30
N GLN A 9 -10.93 -12.24 -5.04
CA GLN A 9 -10.81 -12.75 -3.68
C GLN A 9 -9.40 -12.65 -3.12
N PHE A 10 -8.40 -12.47 -3.97
CA PHE A 10 -7.01 -12.37 -3.53
C PHE A 10 -6.58 -10.95 -3.22
N ILE A 11 -7.37 -9.96 -3.60
CA ILE A 11 -7.04 -8.57 -3.30
C ILE A 11 -7.74 -8.20 -2.00
N ASN A 12 -7.03 -8.42 -0.91
CA ASN A 12 -7.51 -8.12 0.43
C ASN A 12 -6.62 -7.05 1.03
N THR A 13 -6.94 -5.79 0.73
CA THR A 13 -6.12 -4.66 1.13
C THR A 13 -6.55 -4.13 2.50
N VAL A 14 -5.56 -3.70 3.27
CA VAL A 14 -5.78 -2.99 4.52
C VAL A 14 -5.98 -1.52 4.20
N SER A 15 -6.96 -0.90 4.86
CA SER A 15 -7.22 0.54 4.75
C SER A 15 -6.33 1.29 5.73
N VAL A 16 -5.57 2.26 5.23
CA VAL A 16 -4.71 3.13 6.06
C VAL A 16 -4.85 4.56 5.61
N THR A 17 -4.59 5.49 6.53
CA THR A 17 -4.61 6.91 6.19
C THR A 17 -3.31 7.32 5.50
N ALA A 18 -3.36 8.42 4.74
CA ALA A 18 -2.15 8.98 4.13
C ALA A 18 -1.13 9.40 5.19
N THR A 19 -1.58 9.84 6.36
CA THR A 19 -0.70 10.20 7.47
C THR A 19 0.10 8.99 7.93
N ASP A 20 -0.54 7.84 8.08
CA ASP A 20 0.16 6.61 8.48
C ASP A 20 1.10 6.12 7.39
N ILE A 21 0.69 6.19 6.13
CA ILE A 21 1.56 5.82 5.02
C ILE A 21 2.85 6.66 5.03
N ALA A 22 2.74 7.93 5.36
CA ALA A 22 3.88 8.86 5.39
C ALA A 22 4.72 8.75 6.66
N ASP A 23 4.28 8.01 7.66
CA ASP A 23 4.95 7.89 8.96
C ASP A 23 5.76 6.60 9.02
N LYS A 24 7.09 6.73 8.99
CA LYS A 24 7.98 5.56 9.01
C LYS A 24 7.85 4.71 10.29
N THR A 25 7.25 5.25 11.35
CA THR A 25 7.04 4.52 12.61
C THR A 25 5.67 3.86 12.68
N ALA A 26 4.76 4.14 11.73
CA ALA A 26 3.44 3.55 11.73
C ALA A 26 3.49 2.05 11.42
N PRO A 27 2.54 1.25 11.94
CA PRO A 27 2.55 -0.20 11.70
C PRO A 27 2.58 -0.61 10.23
N VAL A 28 1.95 0.17 9.34
CA VAL A 28 1.94 -0.14 7.90
C VAL A 28 3.36 -0.14 7.32
N ASN A 29 4.28 0.61 7.92
CA ASN A 29 5.66 0.70 7.47
C ASN A 29 6.61 -0.20 8.25
N THR A 30 6.21 -0.67 9.45
CA THR A 30 7.11 -1.40 10.35
C THR A 30 6.78 -2.86 10.49
N THR A 31 5.56 -3.29 10.12
CA THR A 31 5.08 -4.65 10.36
C THR A 31 4.68 -5.28 9.03
N ASN A 32 5.37 -6.35 8.65
CA ASN A 32 5.04 -7.17 7.47
C ASN A 32 5.02 -6.40 6.15
N LYS A 33 5.78 -5.32 6.06
CA LYS A 33 5.92 -4.58 4.79
C LYS A 33 6.85 -5.36 3.86
N TYR A 34 6.46 -5.43 2.59
CA TYR A 34 7.28 -6.08 1.56
C TYR A 34 7.04 -5.41 0.20
N ALA A 35 7.95 -5.62 -0.72
CA ALA A 35 7.83 -5.08 -2.07
C ALA A 35 6.57 -5.67 -2.74
N GLY A 36 5.73 -4.80 -3.27
CA GLY A 36 4.49 -5.22 -3.90
C GLY A 36 3.30 -5.32 -2.96
N LEU A 37 3.45 -5.02 -1.68
CA LEU A 37 2.32 -4.96 -0.75
C LEU A 37 1.36 -3.85 -1.17
N PHE A 38 0.06 -4.18 -1.27
CA PHE A 38 -0.98 -3.20 -1.57
C PHE A 38 -1.67 -2.75 -0.30
N VAL A 39 -1.96 -1.44 -0.20
CA VAL A 39 -2.83 -0.87 0.83
C VAL A 39 -3.79 0.12 0.18
N TRP A 40 -4.92 0.34 0.83
CA TRP A 40 -5.88 1.34 0.41
C TRP A 40 -5.61 2.62 1.19
N ASP A 41 -5.30 3.71 0.48
CA ASP A 41 -5.16 5.05 1.06
C ASP A 41 -6.56 5.62 1.25
N SER A 42 -7.07 5.56 2.48
CA SER A 42 -8.43 6.00 2.79
C SER A 42 -8.58 7.52 2.77
N THR A 43 -7.51 8.26 2.90
CA THR A 43 -7.56 9.73 2.84
C THR A 43 -7.81 10.22 1.43
N ASN A 44 -7.11 9.63 0.45
CA ASN A 44 -7.18 10.07 -0.95
C ASN A 44 -7.95 9.10 -1.83
N HIS A 45 -8.52 8.03 -1.26
CA HIS A 45 -9.34 7.04 -1.96
C HIS A 45 -8.61 6.43 -3.16
N ARG A 46 -7.43 5.88 -2.91
CA ARG A 46 -6.63 5.30 -3.97
C ARG A 46 -5.85 4.09 -3.47
N LEU A 47 -5.54 3.16 -4.39
CA LEU A 47 -4.75 1.98 -4.10
C LEU A 47 -3.27 2.32 -4.22
N MET A 48 -2.47 1.89 -3.24
CA MET A 48 -1.03 2.12 -3.24
C MET A 48 -0.28 0.80 -3.11
N ARG A 49 0.93 0.76 -3.65
CA ARG A 49 1.84 -0.38 -3.53
C ARG A 49 3.17 0.05 -2.95
N SER A 50 3.77 -0.82 -2.16
CA SER A 50 5.10 -0.59 -1.62
C SER A 50 6.17 -0.98 -2.62
N GLU A 51 7.19 -0.14 -2.76
CA GLU A 51 8.34 -0.43 -3.60
C GLU A 51 9.34 -1.35 -2.93
N GLY A 52 9.35 -1.41 -1.60
CA GLY A 52 10.31 -2.22 -0.86
C GLY A 52 9.85 -2.57 0.54
N ALA A 53 10.73 -3.24 1.28
CA ALA A 53 10.41 -3.82 2.58
C ALA A 53 10.82 -2.96 3.77
N THR A 54 11.54 -1.86 3.56
CA THR A 54 12.02 -1.04 4.68
C THR A 54 10.95 -0.04 5.11
N ASN A 55 11.08 0.47 6.33
CA ASN A 55 10.14 1.43 6.86
C ASN A 55 10.15 2.78 6.13
N VAL A 56 11.18 3.03 5.33
CA VAL A 56 11.28 4.24 4.50
C VAL A 56 11.12 3.96 3.01
N SER A 57 10.82 2.72 2.62
CA SER A 57 10.56 2.40 1.22
C SER A 57 9.32 3.12 0.73
N VAL A 58 9.42 3.66 -0.46
CA VAL A 58 8.40 4.53 -1.04
C VAL A 58 7.11 3.76 -1.36
N TRP A 59 5.98 4.42 -1.19
CA TRP A 59 4.66 3.93 -1.62
C TRP A 59 4.25 4.67 -2.88
N TRP A 60 3.83 3.92 -3.89
CA TRP A 60 3.37 4.47 -5.16
C TRP A 60 1.88 4.24 -5.34
N VAL A 61 1.17 5.23 -5.87
CA VAL A 61 -0.15 4.97 -6.44
C VAL A 61 0.03 3.94 -7.56
N VAL A 62 -0.91 3.01 -7.67
CA VAL A 62 -0.78 1.87 -8.59
C VAL A 62 -0.51 2.29 -10.04
N ASP A 63 -1.05 3.45 -10.46
CA ASP A 63 -0.81 3.99 -11.80
C ASP A 63 0.56 4.68 -11.96
N GLY A 64 1.33 4.81 -10.87
CA GLY A 64 2.65 5.43 -10.91
C GLY A 64 2.67 6.95 -10.90
N SER A 65 1.51 7.60 -10.75
CA SER A 65 1.42 9.06 -10.89
C SER A 65 1.94 9.83 -9.68
N THR A 66 1.84 9.25 -8.49
CA THR A 66 2.14 9.94 -7.23
C THR A 66 2.77 8.95 -6.25
N SER A 67 3.65 9.45 -5.42
CA SER A 67 4.31 8.63 -4.39
C SER A 67 4.29 9.31 -3.03
N ILE A 68 4.40 8.49 -1.98
CA ILE A 68 4.59 8.94 -0.61
C ILE A 68 5.84 8.24 -0.08
N THR A 69 6.80 9.02 0.41
CA THR A 69 8.00 8.50 1.05
C THR A 69 7.83 8.63 2.56
N PRO A 70 7.83 7.52 3.31
CA PRO A 70 7.74 7.60 4.77
C PRO A 70 8.94 8.32 5.37
N SER A 71 8.70 9.13 6.35
CA SER A 71 9.75 9.91 7.00
C SER A 71 9.51 10.08 8.50
#